data_d8440a13dd9264093a5ae2017bcae7c9
#
_entry.id   d8440a13dd9264093a5ae2017bcae7c9
#
_cell.length_a   1.000
_cell.length_b   1.000
_cell.length_c   1.000
_cell.angle_alpha   90.00
_cell.angle_beta   90.00
_cell.angle_gamma   90.00
#
_symmetry.space_group_name_H-M   'P 1'
#
loop_
_entity.id
_entity.type
_entity.pdbx_description
1 polymer ?
#
loop_
_entity_poly.entity_id
_entity_poly.type
_entity_poly.pdbx_seq_one_letter_code
_entity_poly.pdbx_strand_id
1 'polypeptide(L)' 'MFNISKETLERLRKEYPAGARVELVHMNDPYNTKLFPGARGTVVSVDDIGTVHVQWDCGSSLGVVYGEDRCRVIKE' A
#
# COMPACT_ATOMS: atom_id res chain seq x y z
N MET A 1 19.50 -0.49 -5.74
CA MET A 1 18.21 -0.40 -6.45
C MET A 1 17.31 -1.55 -6.03
N PHE A 2 16.09 -1.27 -5.73
CA PHE A 2 15.14 -2.28 -5.32
C PHE A 2 14.53 -2.96 -6.56
N ASN A 3 14.65 -4.29 -6.60
CA ASN A 3 14.05 -5.10 -7.67
C ASN A 3 13.05 -6.07 -7.07
N ILE A 4 11.85 -6.06 -7.61
CA ILE A 4 10.81 -6.99 -7.21
C ILE A 4 10.74 -8.12 -8.24
N SER A 5 10.61 -9.37 -7.78
CA SER A 5 10.45 -10.49 -8.70
C SER A 5 9.05 -10.46 -9.32
N LYS A 6 8.95 -11.04 -10.53
CA LYS A 6 7.66 -11.14 -11.22
C LYS A 6 6.64 -11.91 -10.38
N GLU A 7 7.07 -12.97 -9.72
CA GLU A 7 6.20 -13.79 -8.88
C GLU A 7 5.67 -13.02 -7.68
N THR A 8 6.53 -12.22 -7.03
CA THR A 8 6.13 -11.37 -5.92
C THR A 8 5.14 -10.30 -6.38
N LEU A 9 5.41 -9.71 -7.55
CA LEU A 9 4.54 -8.68 -8.11
C LEU A 9 3.15 -9.24 -8.43
N GLU A 10 3.08 -10.43 -9.01
CA GLU A 10 1.81 -11.10 -9.29
C GLU A 10 1.04 -11.39 -8.00
N ARG A 11 1.74 -11.82 -6.96
CA ARG A 11 1.14 -12.07 -5.65
C ARG A 11 0.58 -10.79 -5.03
N LEU A 12 1.33 -9.68 -5.12
CA LEU A 12 0.87 -8.39 -4.63
C LEU A 12 -0.40 -7.94 -5.34
N ARG A 13 -0.46 -8.11 -6.66
CA ARG A 13 -1.64 -7.74 -7.44
C ARG A 13 -2.86 -8.57 -7.08
N LYS A 14 -2.68 -9.83 -6.71
CA LYS A 14 -3.77 -10.68 -6.24
C LYS A 14 -4.21 -10.33 -4.82
N GLU A 15 -3.25 -10.01 -3.97
CA GLU A 15 -3.51 -9.69 -2.57
C GLU A 15 -4.16 -8.32 -2.41
N TYR A 16 -3.78 -7.37 -3.26
CA TYR A 16 -4.26 -5.99 -3.20
C TYR A 16 -4.97 -5.58 -4.50
N PRO A 17 -6.13 -6.19 -4.80
CA PRO A 17 -6.88 -5.80 -6.00
C PRO A 17 -7.49 -4.41 -5.82
N ALA A 18 -7.70 -3.71 -6.93
CA ALA A 18 -8.38 -2.41 -6.91
C ALA A 18 -9.72 -2.52 -6.19
N GLY A 19 -9.99 -1.58 -5.30
CA GLY A 19 -11.20 -1.57 -4.49
C GLY A 19 -11.07 -2.26 -3.14
N ALA A 20 -9.98 -3.00 -2.89
CA ALA A 20 -9.76 -3.64 -1.59
C ALA A 20 -9.55 -2.59 -0.50
N ARG A 21 -10.09 -2.84 0.68
CA ARG A 21 -9.86 -1.98 1.84
C ARG A 21 -8.61 -2.43 2.57
N VAL A 22 -7.79 -1.49 2.97
CA VAL A 22 -6.52 -1.76 3.64
C VAL A 22 -6.36 -0.87 4.86
N GLU A 23 -5.55 -1.34 5.81
CA GLU A 23 -5.15 -0.59 6.99
C GLU A 23 -3.64 -0.47 7.00
N LEU A 24 -3.14 0.74 7.26
CA LEU A 24 -1.70 0.98 7.34
C LEU A 24 -1.14 0.36 8.60
N VAL A 25 -0.07 -0.44 8.45
CA VAL A 25 0.65 -1.07 9.56
C VAL A 25 1.92 -0.28 9.87
N HIS A 26 2.67 0.10 8.84
CA HIS A 26 3.93 0.83 8.98
C HIS A 26 4.20 1.66 7.74
N MET A 27 4.61 2.90 7.92
CA MET A 27 5.01 3.79 6.83
C MET A 27 6.36 4.42 7.16
N ASN A 28 7.35 4.16 6.30
CA ASN A 28 8.71 4.68 6.48
C ASN A 28 8.93 5.91 5.59
N ASP A 29 8.17 6.98 5.87
CA ASP A 29 8.27 8.24 5.14
C ASP A 29 8.46 9.37 6.16
N PRO A 30 9.67 9.97 6.24
CA PRO A 30 9.94 11.02 7.21
C PRO A 30 9.15 12.32 6.95
N TYR A 31 8.62 12.48 5.76
CA TYR A 31 7.83 13.66 5.41
C TYR A 31 6.33 13.45 5.57
N ASN A 32 5.92 12.26 5.94
CA ASN A 32 4.52 11.95 6.16
C ASN A 32 4.02 12.59 7.46
N THR A 33 2.98 13.42 7.34
CA THR A 33 2.37 14.10 8.49
C THR A 33 0.90 13.70 8.70
N LYS A 34 0.35 12.86 7.83
CA LYS A 34 -1.09 12.52 7.83
C LYS A 34 -1.39 11.05 8.00
N LEU A 35 -0.46 10.18 7.62
CA LEU A 35 -0.68 8.74 7.66
C LEU A 35 0.07 8.11 8.82
N PHE A 36 -0.68 7.45 9.68
CA PHE A 36 -0.13 6.74 10.84
C PHE A 36 -0.70 5.33 10.87
N PRO A 37 -0.03 4.39 11.56
CA PRO A 37 -0.59 3.04 11.71
C PRO A 37 -2.04 3.09 12.19
N GLY A 38 -2.89 2.29 11.55
CA GLY A 38 -4.33 2.29 11.79
C GLY A 38 -5.13 3.07 10.75
N ALA A 39 -4.48 3.90 9.92
CA ALA A 39 -5.17 4.60 8.84
C ALA A 39 -5.73 3.59 7.84
N ARG A 40 -6.90 3.87 7.29
CA ARG A 40 -7.58 2.99 6.33
C ARG A 40 -7.74 3.68 4.99
N GLY A 41 -7.78 2.87 3.94
CA GLY A 41 -7.92 3.39 2.60
C GLY A 41 -8.37 2.31 1.63
N THR A 42 -8.49 2.70 0.37
CA THR A 42 -8.93 1.82 -0.71
C THR A 42 -7.82 1.71 -1.75
N VAL A 43 -7.48 0.48 -2.12
CA VAL A 43 -6.47 0.22 -3.15
C VAL A 43 -6.95 0.73 -4.49
N VAL A 44 -6.09 1.47 -5.17
CA VAL A 44 -6.31 1.94 -6.55
C VAL A 44 -5.65 0.97 -7.52
N SER A 45 -4.38 0.67 -7.32
CA SER A 45 -3.60 -0.22 -8.19
C SER A 45 -2.30 -0.62 -7.53
N VAL A 46 -1.62 -1.60 -8.13
CA VAL A 46 -0.24 -1.96 -7.79
C VAL A 46 0.60 -1.71 -9.04
N ASP A 47 1.65 -0.91 -8.94
CA ASP A 47 2.49 -0.60 -10.08
C ASP A 47 3.59 -1.66 -10.30
N ASP A 48 4.40 -1.47 -11.35
CA ASP A 48 5.40 -2.45 -11.77
C ASP A 48 6.59 -2.57 -10.80
N ILE A 49 6.76 -1.62 -9.91
CA ILE A 49 7.83 -1.67 -8.90
C ILE A 49 7.33 -2.14 -7.54
N GLY A 50 6.08 -2.57 -7.47
CA GLY A 50 5.52 -3.12 -6.23
C GLY A 50 4.97 -2.09 -5.25
N THR A 51 4.71 -0.87 -5.70
CA THR A 51 4.05 0.12 -4.88
C THR A 51 2.53 -0.07 -4.95
N VAL A 52 1.90 -0.26 -3.81
CA VAL A 52 0.45 -0.33 -3.71
C VAL A 52 -0.08 1.10 -3.58
N HIS A 53 -0.75 1.58 -4.62
CA HIS A 53 -1.35 2.90 -4.61
C HIS A 53 -2.68 2.85 -3.88
N VAL A 54 -2.79 3.66 -2.83
CA VAL A 54 -3.96 3.67 -1.95
C VAL A 54 -4.50 5.09 -1.85
N GLN A 55 -5.80 5.21 -1.98
CA GLN A 55 -6.48 6.44 -1.62
C GLN A 55 -6.93 6.30 -0.17
N TRP A 56 -6.24 7.03 0.72
CA TRP A 56 -6.49 6.95 2.15
C TRP A 56 -7.70 7.80 2.53
N ASP A 57 -8.46 7.33 3.50
CA ASP A 57 -9.68 8.01 3.93
C ASP A 57 -9.41 9.42 4.47
N CYS A 58 -8.21 9.67 4.98
CA CYS A 58 -7.79 11.00 5.45
C CYS A 58 -7.48 11.98 4.31
N GLY A 59 -7.57 11.55 3.06
CA GLY A 59 -7.30 12.38 1.88
C GLY A 59 -5.89 12.26 1.33
N SER A 60 -5.01 11.49 1.97
CA SER A 60 -3.67 11.25 1.46
C SER A 60 -3.72 10.24 0.31
N SER A 61 -2.74 10.33 -0.60
CA SER A 61 -2.58 9.38 -1.72
C SER A 61 -1.19 8.74 -1.72
N LEU A 62 -0.52 8.66 -0.58
CA LEU A 62 0.79 8.04 -0.48
C LEU A 62 0.70 6.54 -0.79
N GLY A 63 1.63 6.04 -1.60
CA GLY A 63 1.73 4.62 -1.90
C GLY A 63 2.45 3.85 -0.81
N VAL A 64 2.15 2.56 -0.71
CA VAL A 64 2.81 1.63 0.21
C VAL A 64 3.87 0.88 -0.58
N VAL A 65 5.13 1.10 -0.26
CA VAL A 65 6.28 0.55 -1.00
C VAL A 65 6.64 -0.81 -0.43
N TYR A 66 6.63 -1.84 -1.29
CA TYR A 66 7.00 -3.19 -0.87
C TYR A 66 8.42 -3.22 -0.28
N GLY A 67 8.54 -3.78 0.89
CA GLY A 67 9.84 -3.88 1.59
C GLY A 67 10.16 -2.71 2.51
N GLU A 68 9.51 -1.57 2.36
CA GLU A 68 9.74 -0.40 3.21
C GLU A 68 8.51 -0.05 4.06
N ASP A 69 7.35 -0.06 3.44
CA ASP A 69 6.09 0.24 4.11
C ASP A 69 5.27 -1.04 4.20
N ARG A 70 4.25 -1.04 5.03
CA ARG A 70 3.41 -2.22 5.21
C ARG A 70 1.96 -1.83 5.44
N CYS A 71 1.07 -2.51 4.75
CA CYS A 71 -0.37 -2.43 5.00
C CYS A 71 -0.96 -3.84 4.96
N ARG A 72 -2.19 -3.97 5.37
CA ARG A 72 -2.90 -5.26 5.35
C ARG A 72 -4.32 -5.06 4.81
N VAL A 73 -4.83 -6.08 4.14
CA VAL A 73 -6.21 -6.09 3.68
C VAL A 73 -7.11 -6.34 4.89
N ILE A 74 -8.18 -5.57 4.98
CA ILE A 74 -9.17 -5.70 6.05
C ILE A 74 -10.54 -5.94 5.46
N LYS A 75 -11.41 -6.53 6.26
CA LYS A 75 -12.83 -6.67 5.93
C LYS A 75 -13.61 -5.66 6.75
N GLU A 76 -14.33 -4.83 6.07
CA GLU A 76 -15.23 -3.85 6.70
C GLU A 76 -16.68 -4.18 6.44
#